data_4def3da790f17a0390b011d1aaf319a6
#
_entry.id   4def3da790f17a0390b011d1aaf319a6
#
_cell.length_a   1.000
_cell.length_b   1.000
_cell.length_c   1.000
_cell.angle_alpha   90.00
_cell.angle_beta   90.00
_cell.angle_gamma   90.00
#
_symmetry.space_group_name_H-M   'P 1'
#
loop_
_entity.id
_entity.type
_entity.pdbx_description
1 polymer ?
#
loop_
_entity_poly.entity_id
_entity_poly.type
_entity_poly.pdbx_seq_one_letter_code
_entity_poly.pdbx_strand_id
1 'polypeptide(L)'
;VAQPAYLLHRGDALDAYGSWPAPVAVISDGAYGVRGFHGDTTGVAPLADWYRPHVEAWSRHAGPATTLWFWNTELGWATVHPLLAESGWDYVQVITWDKGAGHIAGNVNGKTIRRFPVATEVCALYQRRLELPGADGLMPVQQWLRHEWQRSGLPLARANEACGVRNAATRKYLTQDWLWYWPPGEMVERLASYANERGAESGWPYYSLDGQAPVTGKAWDTLRHKWRHVHGLTNVWRLAPLHGAERIKGTMKRAAPRVYRPSSLSAAHLNQKPLQFMHRILNAVTDPGDVVWEPFGGLASASVAAIEAGRFPCVAELDHDFAEIAAQRLADALAG
;
A
#
# COMPACT_ATOMS: atom_id res chain seq x y z
N VAL A 1 22.05 1.37 -22.87
CA VAL A 1 22.34 1.75 -21.48
C VAL A 1 21.56 0.79 -20.62
N ALA A 2 22.24 0.05 -19.70
CA ALA A 2 21.54 -0.84 -18.76
C ALA A 2 20.58 0.01 -17.90
N GLN A 3 19.36 -0.52 -17.65
CA GLN A 3 18.44 0.14 -16.73
C GLN A 3 19.09 0.19 -15.33
N PRO A 4 18.97 1.32 -14.59
CA PRO A 4 19.47 1.39 -13.24
C PRO A 4 18.72 0.36 -12.37
N ALA A 5 19.35 -0.15 -11.33
CA ALA A 5 18.72 -1.12 -10.42
C ALA A 5 17.72 -0.46 -9.44
N TYR A 6 17.76 0.85 -9.28
CA TYR A 6 16.85 1.68 -8.48
C TYR A 6 16.85 3.12 -8.96
N LEU A 7 15.86 3.91 -8.53
CA LEU A 7 15.84 5.37 -8.68
C LEU A 7 15.88 6.03 -7.29
N LEU A 8 16.86 6.90 -7.07
CA LEU A 8 16.95 7.72 -5.87
C LEU A 8 16.83 9.20 -6.25
N HIS A 9 15.77 9.85 -5.82
CA HIS A 9 15.58 11.30 -5.94
C HIS A 9 16.01 12.00 -4.64
N ARG A 10 16.90 12.97 -4.75
CA ARG A 10 17.38 13.79 -3.62
C ARG A 10 16.59 15.08 -3.61
N GLY A 11 15.48 15.11 -2.93
CA GLY A 11 14.55 16.21 -2.91
C GLY A 11 13.12 15.79 -2.58
N ASP A 12 12.18 16.69 -2.87
CA ASP A 12 10.76 16.41 -2.67
C ASP A 12 10.26 15.32 -3.62
N ALA A 13 9.57 14.33 -3.08
CA ALA A 13 8.97 13.26 -3.87
C ALA A 13 7.97 13.76 -4.94
N LEU A 14 7.36 14.94 -4.72
CA LEU A 14 6.45 15.54 -5.68
C LEU A 14 7.12 15.83 -7.02
N ASP A 15 8.41 16.15 -7.03
CA ASP A 15 9.18 16.41 -8.23
C ASP A 15 9.54 15.14 -9.00
N ALA A 16 9.45 13.97 -8.35
CA ALA A 16 9.91 12.69 -8.88
C ALA A 16 8.79 11.80 -9.44
N TYR A 17 7.58 11.87 -8.90
CA TYR A 17 6.49 10.95 -9.25
C TYR A 17 6.21 10.85 -10.76
N GLY A 18 6.29 11.96 -11.49
CA GLY A 18 6.05 12.01 -12.93
C GLY A 18 7.05 11.20 -13.77
N SER A 19 8.23 10.92 -13.21
CA SER A 19 9.31 10.17 -13.87
C SER A 19 9.39 8.70 -13.42
N TRP A 20 8.70 8.34 -12.35
CA TRP A 20 8.73 6.97 -11.82
C TRP A 20 7.77 6.04 -12.55
N PRO A 21 8.16 4.79 -12.82
CA PRO A 21 7.23 3.78 -13.32
C PRO A 21 6.09 3.54 -12.34
N ALA A 22 4.91 3.15 -12.83
CA ALA A 22 3.73 2.88 -12.01
C ALA A 22 4.03 1.84 -10.90
N PRO A 23 3.62 2.09 -9.63
CA PRO A 23 3.96 1.23 -8.51
C PRO A 23 3.01 0.04 -8.38
N VAL A 24 3.54 -1.11 -7.95
CA VAL A 24 2.75 -2.22 -7.40
C VAL A 24 2.53 -2.03 -5.89
N ALA A 25 3.50 -1.42 -5.21
CA ALA A 25 3.36 -1.05 -3.80
C ALA A 25 3.90 0.36 -3.55
N VAL A 26 3.16 1.15 -2.77
CA VAL A 26 3.61 2.42 -2.19
C VAL A 26 3.80 2.22 -0.70
N ILE A 27 5.00 2.46 -0.18
CA ILE A 27 5.32 2.37 1.25
C ILE A 27 5.59 3.78 1.76
N SER A 28 4.61 4.35 2.45
CA SER A 28 4.65 5.72 2.96
C SER A 28 4.99 5.74 4.44
N ASP A 29 6.13 6.31 4.79
CA ASP A 29 6.59 6.57 6.15
C ASP A 29 6.93 8.07 6.29
N GLY A 30 5.99 8.93 5.90
CA GLY A 30 6.16 10.38 5.78
C GLY A 30 5.93 11.14 7.08
N ALA A 31 5.22 12.28 7.00
CA ALA A 31 4.97 13.15 8.14
C ALA A 31 4.08 12.49 9.21
N TYR A 32 4.47 12.67 10.47
CA TYR A 32 3.76 12.15 11.66
C TYR A 32 3.06 13.26 12.48
N GLY A 33 3.25 14.52 12.11
CA GLY A 33 2.81 15.65 12.91
C GLY A 33 3.66 15.85 14.17
N VAL A 34 4.91 15.44 14.14
CA VAL A 34 5.84 15.49 15.28
C VAL A 34 6.90 16.55 15.03
N ARG A 35 7.01 17.53 15.92
CA ARG A 35 8.04 18.56 15.80
C ARG A 35 9.44 17.97 15.79
N GLY A 36 10.31 18.50 14.91
CA GLY A 36 11.75 18.25 14.93
C GLY A 36 12.28 17.38 13.80
N PHE A 37 11.46 17.06 12.81
CA PHE A 37 11.91 16.46 11.56
C PHE A 37 11.75 17.47 10.43
N HIS A 38 12.73 17.51 9.50
CA HIS A 38 12.65 18.34 8.31
C HIS A 38 11.48 17.88 7.44
N GLY A 39 10.63 18.82 7.02
CA GLY A 39 9.47 18.52 6.19
C GLY A 39 8.24 18.00 6.94
N ASP A 40 8.32 17.68 8.25
CA ASP A 40 7.15 17.27 9.03
C ASP A 40 6.30 18.46 9.48
N THR A 41 5.01 18.21 9.72
CA THR A 41 4.07 19.24 10.17
C THR A 41 4.19 19.50 11.68
N THR A 42 3.68 20.65 12.11
CA THR A 42 3.59 20.98 13.53
C THR A 42 2.23 20.53 14.08
N GLY A 43 2.16 19.26 14.50
CA GLY A 43 0.93 18.63 14.98
C GLY A 43 0.20 17.84 13.88
N VAL A 44 -0.81 17.09 14.28
CA VAL A 44 -1.55 16.18 13.37
C VAL A 44 -2.61 16.88 12.52
N ALA A 45 -3.14 18.04 12.97
CA ALA A 45 -4.23 18.71 12.27
C ALA A 45 -3.94 19.03 10.79
N PRO A 46 -2.73 19.53 10.40
CA PRO A 46 -2.42 19.80 9.00
C PRO A 46 -1.98 18.58 8.19
N LEU A 47 -1.95 17.37 8.76
CA LEU A 47 -1.44 16.19 8.05
C LEU A 47 -2.23 15.87 6.79
N ALA A 48 -3.55 15.97 6.82
CA ALA A 48 -4.36 15.67 5.64
C ALA A 48 -4.01 16.60 4.47
N ASP A 49 -3.83 17.90 4.71
CA ASP A 49 -3.43 18.86 3.68
C ASP A 49 -2.00 18.64 3.22
N TRP A 50 -1.11 18.28 4.13
CA TRP A 50 0.28 17.94 3.79
C TRP A 50 0.35 16.68 2.88
N TYR A 51 -0.46 15.65 3.17
CA TYR A 51 -0.50 14.43 2.37
C TYR A 51 -1.27 14.58 1.06
N ARG A 52 -2.16 15.57 0.92
CA ARG A 52 -3.05 15.72 -0.24
C ARG A 52 -2.32 15.63 -1.59
N PRO A 53 -1.28 16.42 -1.88
CA PRO A 53 -0.59 16.34 -3.17
C PRO A 53 0.07 14.99 -3.41
N HIS A 54 0.57 14.34 -2.36
CA HIS A 54 1.15 13.00 -2.45
C HIS A 54 0.08 11.94 -2.75
N VAL A 55 -1.04 11.97 -2.02
CA VAL A 55 -2.17 11.06 -2.22
C VAL A 55 -2.76 11.20 -3.62
N GLU A 56 -2.88 12.42 -4.14
CA GLU A 56 -3.32 12.68 -5.51
C GLU A 56 -2.34 12.09 -6.53
N ALA A 57 -1.03 12.25 -6.32
CA ALA A 57 -0.01 11.66 -7.17
C ALA A 57 -0.04 10.12 -7.12
N TRP A 58 -0.11 9.52 -5.93
CA TRP A 58 -0.23 8.08 -5.78
C TRP A 58 -1.48 7.55 -6.48
N SER A 59 -2.63 8.22 -6.31
CA SER A 59 -3.89 7.83 -6.94
C SER A 59 -3.84 7.89 -8.46
N ARG A 60 -3.12 8.87 -9.03
CA ARG A 60 -2.96 9.06 -10.47
C ARG A 60 -2.11 7.96 -11.10
N HIS A 61 -1.07 7.51 -10.40
CA HIS A 61 -0.11 6.52 -10.92
C HIS A 61 -0.42 5.08 -10.51
N ALA A 62 -1.34 4.88 -9.55
CA ALA A 62 -1.72 3.56 -9.08
C ALA A 62 -2.51 2.79 -10.14
N GLY A 63 -2.11 1.54 -10.39
CA GLY A 63 -2.92 0.57 -11.12
C GLY A 63 -3.91 -0.16 -10.20
N PRO A 64 -4.80 -1.00 -10.77
CA PRO A 64 -5.78 -1.76 -10.00
C PRO A 64 -5.17 -2.65 -8.90
N ALA A 65 -3.98 -3.18 -9.15
CA ALA A 65 -3.27 -4.07 -8.23
C ALA A 65 -2.36 -3.33 -7.23
N THR A 66 -2.32 -1.99 -7.26
CA THR A 66 -1.45 -1.23 -6.36
C THR A 66 -1.97 -1.25 -4.93
N THR A 67 -1.05 -1.49 -3.98
CA THR A 67 -1.29 -1.37 -2.56
C THR A 67 -0.59 -0.15 -1.97
N LEU A 68 -1.18 0.45 -0.94
CA LEU A 68 -0.57 1.52 -0.15
C LEU A 68 -0.41 1.03 1.29
N TRP A 69 0.81 1.14 1.81
CA TRP A 69 1.20 0.82 3.17
C TRP A 69 1.57 2.11 3.88
N PHE A 70 0.65 2.59 4.71
CA PHE A 70 0.71 3.91 5.33
C PHE A 70 1.10 3.81 6.80
N TRP A 71 2.37 4.11 7.11
CA TRP A 71 2.92 4.17 8.46
C TRP A 71 2.59 5.49 9.12
N ASN A 72 2.10 5.44 10.35
CA ASN A 72 1.88 6.64 11.17
C ASN A 72 1.58 6.25 12.64
N THR A 73 1.32 7.26 13.48
CA THR A 73 0.61 7.06 14.75
C THR A 73 -0.85 6.76 14.47
N GLU A 74 -1.58 6.19 15.45
CA GLU A 74 -3.02 5.96 15.30
C GLU A 74 -3.80 7.26 15.04
N LEU A 75 -3.40 8.37 15.66
CA LEU A 75 -4.05 9.67 15.45
C LEU A 75 -3.71 10.27 14.08
N GLY A 76 -2.44 10.17 13.65
CA GLY A 76 -2.03 10.63 12.32
C GLY A 76 -2.72 9.84 11.20
N TRP A 77 -2.80 8.52 11.34
CA TRP A 77 -3.57 7.69 10.41
C TRP A 77 -5.05 8.07 10.38
N ALA A 78 -5.70 8.20 11.55
CA ALA A 78 -7.11 8.59 11.62
C ALA A 78 -7.39 9.96 10.96
N THR A 79 -6.42 10.89 11.04
CA THR A 79 -6.53 12.22 10.40
C THR A 79 -6.44 12.13 8.88
N VAL A 80 -5.60 11.26 8.33
CA VAL A 80 -5.36 11.13 6.87
C VAL A 80 -6.33 10.13 6.21
N HIS A 81 -6.90 9.20 6.97
CA HIS A 81 -7.79 8.15 6.44
C HIS A 81 -8.95 8.67 5.57
N PRO A 82 -9.69 9.75 5.94
CA PRO A 82 -10.75 10.28 5.09
C PRO A 82 -10.25 10.72 3.72
N LEU A 83 -9.11 11.41 3.66
CA LEU A 83 -8.49 11.81 2.40
C LEU A 83 -8.16 10.61 1.51
N LEU A 84 -7.59 9.55 2.09
CA LEU A 84 -7.28 8.32 1.34
C LEU A 84 -8.56 7.67 0.79
N ALA A 85 -9.60 7.56 1.61
CA ALA A 85 -10.89 6.98 1.20
C ALA A 85 -11.57 7.78 0.08
N GLU A 86 -11.58 9.11 0.18
CA GLU A 86 -12.11 10.03 -0.84
C GLU A 86 -11.30 9.95 -2.15
N SER A 87 -9.98 9.74 -2.04
CA SER A 87 -9.08 9.61 -3.18
C SER A 87 -9.08 8.22 -3.83
N GLY A 88 -9.99 7.32 -3.41
CA GLY A 88 -10.18 6.00 -3.98
C GLY A 88 -9.20 4.94 -3.48
N TRP A 89 -8.82 5.02 -2.21
CA TRP A 89 -8.07 3.98 -1.52
C TRP A 89 -8.98 3.26 -0.51
N ASP A 90 -9.31 2.01 -0.81
CA ASP A 90 -10.14 1.19 0.06
C ASP A 90 -9.29 0.59 1.20
N TYR A 91 -9.71 0.84 2.42
CA TYR A 91 -9.07 0.29 3.61
C TYR A 91 -9.21 -1.23 3.67
N VAL A 92 -8.11 -1.92 3.92
CA VAL A 92 -8.08 -3.38 4.07
C VAL A 92 -7.92 -3.76 5.54
N GLN A 93 -6.83 -3.31 6.18
CA GLN A 93 -6.56 -3.59 7.60
C GLN A 93 -5.48 -2.66 8.17
N VAL A 94 -5.42 -2.59 9.48
CA VAL A 94 -4.30 -2.02 10.23
C VAL A 94 -3.39 -3.15 10.73
N ILE A 95 -2.10 -2.97 10.53
CA ILE A 95 -1.04 -3.73 11.18
C ILE A 95 -0.56 -2.90 12.36
N THR A 96 -0.51 -3.49 13.55
CA THR A 96 0.02 -2.86 14.76
C THR A 96 1.44 -3.36 15.02
N TRP A 97 2.40 -2.45 15.00
CA TRP A 97 3.74 -2.75 15.49
C TRP A 97 3.75 -2.61 17.02
N ASP A 98 3.83 -3.75 17.71
CA ASP A 98 4.04 -3.83 19.15
C ASP A 98 5.56 -3.76 19.45
N LYS A 99 6.01 -2.60 19.96
CA LYS A 99 7.42 -2.35 20.34
C LYS A 99 7.79 -2.93 21.68
N GLY A 100 6.83 -3.52 22.39
CA GLY A 100 6.98 -4.11 23.71
C GLY A 100 6.93 -3.10 24.86
N ALA A 101 6.67 -3.60 26.06
CA ALA A 101 6.48 -2.78 27.26
C ALA A 101 7.74 -1.98 27.68
N GLY A 102 8.92 -2.36 27.18
CA GLY A 102 10.17 -1.61 27.42
C GLY A 102 10.29 -0.34 26.57
N HIS A 103 9.45 -0.16 25.56
CA HIS A 103 9.42 1.04 24.72
C HIS A 103 8.17 1.86 25.03
N ILE A 104 8.35 3.00 25.66
CA ILE A 104 7.25 3.92 25.96
C ILE A 104 7.54 5.23 25.25
N ALA A 105 6.64 5.61 24.33
CA ALA A 105 6.70 6.89 23.63
C ALA A 105 5.96 7.98 24.42
N GLY A 106 6.58 9.15 24.52
CA GLY A 106 5.98 10.34 25.09
C GLY A 106 6.10 10.50 26.59
N ASN A 107 5.19 11.28 27.20
CA ASN A 107 5.24 11.58 28.63
C ASN A 107 4.70 10.39 29.46
N VAL A 108 5.51 9.93 30.37
CA VAL A 108 5.20 8.84 31.33
C VAL A 108 5.16 9.32 32.78
N ASN A 109 5.15 10.63 33.03
CA ASN A 109 5.04 11.17 34.38
C ASN A 109 3.66 10.81 34.98
N GLY A 110 3.65 9.92 35.97
CA GLY A 110 2.43 9.41 36.59
C GLY A 110 1.52 10.48 37.22
N LYS A 111 2.06 11.67 37.52
CA LYS A 111 1.27 12.81 38.06
C LYS A 111 0.47 13.52 36.96
N THR A 112 0.95 13.51 35.70
CA THR A 112 0.38 14.29 34.59
C THR A 112 -0.23 13.44 33.49
N ILE A 113 0.14 12.16 33.38
CA ILE A 113 -0.39 11.25 32.38
C ILE A 113 -1.88 10.98 32.62
N ARG A 114 -2.68 11.01 31.56
CA ARG A 114 -4.13 10.74 31.58
C ARG A 114 -4.54 9.70 30.54
N ARG A 115 -3.58 8.87 30.09
CA ARG A 115 -3.76 7.81 29.12
C ARG A 115 -2.74 6.69 29.37
N PHE A 116 -2.97 5.52 28.81
CA PHE A 116 -1.94 4.48 28.81
C PHE A 116 -0.72 4.93 27.99
N PRO A 117 0.51 4.64 28.44
CA PRO A 117 1.71 4.89 27.66
C PRO A 117 1.66 4.16 26.32
N VAL A 118 2.05 4.85 25.23
CA VAL A 118 2.00 4.28 23.87
C VAL A 118 3.27 3.47 23.62
N ALA A 119 3.09 2.20 23.28
CA ALA A 119 4.18 1.28 22.91
C ALA A 119 4.01 0.74 21.48
N THR A 120 3.09 1.32 20.71
CA THR A 120 2.73 0.84 19.37
C THR A 120 2.93 1.90 18.30
N GLU A 121 2.96 1.45 17.07
CA GLU A 121 2.86 2.23 15.85
C GLU A 121 1.97 1.47 14.86
N VAL A 122 1.33 2.15 13.94
CA VAL A 122 0.41 1.50 13.00
C VAL A 122 0.90 1.62 11.56
N CYS A 123 0.62 0.58 10.78
CA CYS A 123 0.75 0.58 9.33
C CYS A 123 -0.61 0.18 8.74
N ALA A 124 -1.29 1.11 8.10
CA ALA A 124 -2.56 0.83 7.47
C ALA A 124 -2.35 0.38 6.02
N LEU A 125 -2.93 -0.76 5.68
CA LEU A 125 -2.97 -1.30 4.33
C LEU A 125 -4.22 -0.84 3.62
N TYR A 126 -4.02 -0.29 2.43
CA TYR A 126 -5.07 0.07 1.47
C TYR A 126 -4.81 -0.62 0.13
N GLN A 127 -5.87 -0.81 -0.62
CA GLN A 127 -5.84 -1.19 -2.03
C GLN A 127 -6.47 -0.11 -2.89
N ARG A 128 -6.07 -0.03 -4.15
CA ARG A 128 -6.73 0.87 -5.09
C ARG A 128 -8.17 0.45 -5.32
N ARG A 129 -9.11 1.39 -5.18
CA ARG A 129 -10.52 1.14 -5.53
C ARG A 129 -10.60 0.84 -7.01
N LEU A 130 -11.25 -0.26 -7.34
CA LEU A 130 -11.45 -0.68 -8.71
C LEU A 130 -12.89 -0.40 -9.13
N GLU A 131 -13.01 0.41 -10.17
CA GLU A 131 -14.25 0.61 -10.92
C GLU A 131 -14.04 0.10 -12.34
N LEU A 132 -15.00 -0.68 -12.84
CA LEU A 132 -14.92 -1.31 -14.15
C LEU A 132 -15.87 -0.66 -15.15
N PRO A 133 -15.47 -0.55 -16.43
CA PRO A 133 -16.31 0.02 -17.46
C PRO A 133 -17.43 -0.96 -17.84
N GLY A 134 -18.67 -0.46 -17.91
CA GLY A 134 -19.81 -1.16 -18.48
C GLY A 134 -20.45 -0.29 -19.56
N ALA A 135 -21.48 -0.79 -20.19
CA ALA A 135 -22.20 -0.04 -21.23
C ALA A 135 -22.73 1.31 -20.74
N ASP A 136 -23.04 1.42 -19.44
CA ASP A 136 -23.65 2.59 -18.80
C ASP A 136 -22.64 3.45 -18.00
N GLY A 137 -21.33 3.16 -18.06
CA GLY A 137 -20.28 3.89 -17.38
C GLY A 137 -19.47 3.05 -16.38
N LEU A 138 -18.67 3.72 -15.54
CA LEU A 138 -17.86 3.07 -14.52
C LEU A 138 -18.70 2.68 -13.31
N MET A 139 -18.44 1.49 -12.75
CA MET A 139 -19.10 1.01 -11.55
C MET A 139 -18.21 0.12 -10.70
N PRO A 140 -18.44 0.03 -9.37
CA PRO A 140 -17.70 -0.86 -8.48
C PRO A 140 -17.81 -2.32 -8.94
N VAL A 141 -16.72 -3.10 -8.75
CA VAL A 141 -16.59 -4.48 -9.25
C VAL A 141 -17.76 -5.37 -8.87
N GLN A 142 -18.23 -5.31 -7.62
CA GLN A 142 -19.36 -6.10 -7.14
C GLN A 142 -20.64 -5.78 -7.93
N GLN A 143 -20.89 -4.51 -8.17
CA GLN A 143 -22.04 -4.06 -8.98
C GLN A 143 -21.87 -4.43 -10.45
N TRP A 144 -20.66 -4.26 -10.99
CA TRP A 144 -20.33 -4.59 -12.38
C TRP A 144 -20.57 -6.06 -12.70
N LEU A 145 -20.12 -6.99 -11.85
CA LEU A 145 -20.36 -8.41 -12.04
C LEU A 145 -21.86 -8.76 -12.12
N ARG A 146 -22.65 -8.15 -11.25
CA ARG A 146 -24.09 -8.35 -11.23
C ARG A 146 -24.77 -7.70 -12.43
N HIS A 147 -24.38 -6.47 -12.77
CA HIS A 147 -24.91 -5.71 -13.88
C HIS A 147 -24.67 -6.42 -15.22
N GLU A 148 -23.45 -6.89 -15.47
CA GLU A 148 -23.11 -7.60 -16.70
C GLU A 148 -23.94 -8.88 -16.89
N TRP A 149 -24.19 -9.62 -15.79
CA TRP A 149 -25.09 -10.76 -15.85
C TRP A 149 -26.55 -10.36 -16.14
N GLN A 150 -27.05 -9.33 -15.47
CA GLN A 150 -28.42 -8.83 -15.68
C GLN A 150 -28.62 -8.30 -17.09
N ARG A 151 -27.63 -7.59 -17.63
CA ARG A 151 -27.62 -7.07 -18.99
C ARG A 151 -27.80 -8.18 -20.04
N SER A 152 -27.29 -9.38 -19.77
CA SER A 152 -27.45 -10.54 -20.66
C SER A 152 -28.89 -11.06 -20.75
N GLY A 153 -29.78 -10.61 -19.89
CA GLY A 153 -31.18 -11.10 -19.83
C GLY A 153 -31.34 -12.51 -19.27
N LEU A 154 -30.25 -13.17 -18.88
CA LEU A 154 -30.27 -14.53 -18.37
C LEU A 154 -30.78 -14.59 -16.92
N PRO A 155 -31.61 -15.62 -16.58
CA PRO A 155 -32.00 -15.86 -15.20
C PRO A 155 -30.79 -16.03 -14.28
N LEU A 156 -30.82 -15.44 -13.07
CA LEU A 156 -29.71 -15.48 -12.14
C LEU A 156 -29.25 -16.91 -11.79
N ALA A 157 -30.19 -17.85 -11.69
CA ALA A 157 -29.88 -19.25 -11.41
C ALA A 157 -28.93 -19.90 -12.42
N ARG A 158 -28.96 -19.45 -13.69
CA ARG A 158 -28.07 -19.92 -14.77
C ARG A 158 -26.59 -19.61 -14.51
N ALA A 159 -26.29 -18.61 -13.69
CA ALA A 159 -24.92 -18.31 -13.32
C ALA A 159 -24.23 -19.48 -12.58
N ASN A 160 -24.99 -20.25 -11.79
CA ASN A 160 -24.45 -21.43 -11.15
C ASN A 160 -24.13 -22.55 -12.15
N GLU A 161 -24.98 -22.72 -13.17
CA GLU A 161 -24.75 -23.64 -14.28
C GLU A 161 -23.51 -23.22 -15.09
N ALA A 162 -23.40 -21.95 -15.45
CA ALA A 162 -22.27 -21.39 -16.17
C ALA A 162 -20.93 -21.67 -15.45
N CYS A 163 -20.90 -21.49 -14.14
CA CYS A 163 -19.72 -21.74 -13.31
C CYS A 163 -19.52 -23.23 -12.95
N GLY A 164 -20.48 -24.11 -13.23
CA GLY A 164 -20.42 -25.52 -12.81
C GLY A 164 -20.45 -25.69 -11.27
N VAL A 165 -21.15 -24.80 -10.56
CA VAL A 165 -21.24 -24.80 -9.10
C VAL A 165 -22.68 -24.92 -8.61
N ARG A 166 -22.89 -25.41 -7.37
CA ARG A 166 -24.23 -25.62 -6.83
C ARG A 166 -24.97 -24.30 -6.58
N ASN A 167 -24.34 -23.33 -5.93
CA ASN A 167 -24.94 -22.03 -5.57
C ASN A 167 -23.93 -20.90 -5.35
N ALA A 168 -22.63 -21.13 -5.55
CA ALA A 168 -21.60 -20.15 -5.23
C ALA A 168 -21.67 -18.91 -6.13
N ALA A 169 -22.03 -19.05 -7.41
CA ALA A 169 -22.11 -17.92 -8.32
C ALA A 169 -23.19 -16.92 -7.86
N THR A 170 -24.39 -17.40 -7.52
CA THR A 170 -25.48 -16.54 -7.07
C THR A 170 -25.28 -15.97 -5.67
N ARG A 171 -24.70 -16.76 -4.75
CA ARG A 171 -24.58 -16.37 -3.32
C ARG A 171 -23.31 -15.65 -2.97
N LYS A 172 -22.26 -15.73 -3.79
CA LYS A 172 -20.94 -15.16 -3.49
C LYS A 172 -20.44 -14.22 -4.57
N TYR A 173 -20.58 -14.56 -5.87
CA TYR A 173 -19.98 -13.78 -6.94
C TYR A 173 -20.90 -12.66 -7.44
N LEU A 174 -22.20 -12.94 -7.54
CA LEU A 174 -23.20 -12.00 -8.07
C LEU A 174 -24.11 -11.40 -7.00
N THR A 175 -23.91 -11.71 -5.72
CA THR A 175 -24.66 -11.05 -4.63
C THR A 175 -24.22 -9.62 -4.43
N GLN A 176 -25.13 -8.77 -3.90
CA GLN A 176 -24.83 -7.37 -3.58
C GLN A 176 -24.75 -7.11 -2.08
N ASP A 177 -24.75 -8.19 -1.26
CA ASP A 177 -24.65 -8.13 0.18
C ASP A 177 -23.23 -8.43 0.69
N TRP A 178 -23.08 -8.52 1.99
CA TRP A 178 -21.82 -8.78 2.70
C TRP A 178 -21.23 -10.18 2.44
N LEU A 179 -21.98 -11.11 1.84
CA LEU A 179 -21.52 -12.44 1.44
C LEU A 179 -20.70 -12.42 0.14
N TRP A 180 -20.62 -11.25 -0.50
CA TRP A 180 -19.86 -11.12 -1.74
C TRP A 180 -18.41 -11.53 -1.57
N TYR A 181 -17.92 -12.22 -2.56
CA TYR A 181 -16.56 -12.74 -2.62
C TYR A 181 -16.01 -12.48 -4.02
N TRP A 182 -14.79 -12.01 -4.11
CA TRP A 182 -14.10 -11.84 -5.40
C TRP A 182 -13.99 -13.17 -6.13
N PRO A 183 -14.65 -13.34 -7.28
CA PRO A 183 -14.63 -14.62 -7.98
C PRO A 183 -13.24 -14.89 -8.56
N PRO A 184 -12.81 -16.19 -8.60
CA PRO A 184 -11.62 -16.60 -9.35
C PRO A 184 -11.76 -16.24 -10.84
N GLY A 185 -10.64 -15.96 -11.52
CA GLY A 185 -10.64 -15.61 -12.94
C GLY A 185 -11.34 -16.66 -13.81
N GLU A 186 -11.12 -17.95 -13.54
CA GLU A 186 -11.83 -19.04 -14.23
C GLU A 186 -13.36 -18.91 -14.14
N MET A 187 -13.89 -18.49 -12.99
CA MET A 187 -15.34 -18.35 -12.82
C MET A 187 -15.89 -17.14 -13.58
N VAL A 188 -15.15 -16.04 -13.62
CA VAL A 188 -15.54 -14.87 -14.41
C VAL A 188 -15.49 -15.17 -15.91
N GLU A 189 -14.48 -15.86 -16.37
CA GLU A 189 -14.34 -16.28 -17.76
C GLU A 189 -15.51 -17.20 -18.19
N ARG A 190 -15.91 -18.14 -17.32
CA ARG A 190 -17.09 -19.00 -17.55
C ARG A 190 -18.40 -18.19 -17.60
N LEU A 191 -18.58 -17.22 -16.69
CA LEU A 191 -19.73 -16.31 -16.72
C LEU A 191 -19.76 -15.52 -18.03
N ALA A 192 -18.60 -14.97 -18.41
CA ALA A 192 -18.45 -14.18 -19.64
C ALA A 192 -18.79 -15.02 -20.90
N SER A 193 -18.21 -16.21 -21.04
CA SER A 193 -18.47 -17.11 -22.16
C SER A 193 -19.95 -17.46 -22.25
N TYR A 194 -20.54 -17.90 -21.13
CA TYR A 194 -21.95 -18.29 -21.09
C TYR A 194 -22.88 -17.13 -21.45
N ALA A 195 -22.61 -15.92 -20.92
CA ALA A 195 -23.42 -14.74 -21.21
C ALA A 195 -23.34 -14.31 -22.68
N ASN A 196 -22.16 -14.39 -23.31
CA ASN A 196 -21.99 -14.05 -24.73
C ASN A 196 -22.53 -15.14 -25.68
N GLU A 197 -22.57 -16.39 -25.25
CA GLU A 197 -23.13 -17.49 -26.06
C GLU A 197 -24.67 -17.57 -26.00
N ARG A 198 -25.27 -17.23 -24.88
CA ARG A 198 -26.68 -17.53 -24.56
C ARG A 198 -27.50 -16.33 -24.14
N GLY A 199 -26.87 -15.18 -23.95
CA GLY A 199 -27.54 -13.94 -23.61
C GLY A 199 -28.18 -13.26 -24.81
N ALA A 200 -28.88 -12.15 -24.57
CA ALA A 200 -29.43 -11.32 -25.63
C ALA A 200 -28.30 -10.74 -26.52
N GLU A 201 -28.64 -10.40 -27.78
CA GLU A 201 -27.68 -9.68 -28.63
C GLU A 201 -27.30 -8.35 -27.99
N SER A 202 -26.02 -8.01 -28.04
CA SER A 202 -25.48 -6.77 -27.48
C SER A 202 -24.35 -6.23 -28.35
N GLY A 203 -24.36 -4.93 -28.59
CA GLY A 203 -23.25 -4.23 -29.27
C GLY A 203 -21.98 -4.11 -28.43
N TRP A 204 -22.04 -4.47 -27.14
CA TRP A 204 -20.92 -4.50 -26.21
C TRP A 204 -20.81 -5.90 -25.59
N PRO A 205 -19.70 -6.63 -25.77
CA PRO A 205 -19.58 -7.96 -25.21
C PRO A 205 -19.79 -7.98 -23.69
N TYR A 206 -20.50 -8.99 -23.19
CA TYR A 206 -20.70 -9.13 -21.76
C TYR A 206 -19.38 -9.41 -21.06
N TYR A 207 -19.17 -8.80 -19.87
CA TYR A 207 -17.94 -8.90 -19.11
C TYR A 207 -16.71 -8.42 -19.89
N SER A 208 -16.85 -7.36 -20.67
CA SER A 208 -15.75 -6.74 -21.42
C SER A 208 -15.21 -5.51 -20.68
N LEU A 209 -13.88 -5.38 -20.61
CA LEU A 209 -13.20 -4.22 -20.00
C LEU A 209 -12.89 -3.12 -21.03
N ASP A 210 -12.89 -3.45 -22.31
CA ASP A 210 -12.48 -2.57 -23.41
C ASP A 210 -13.53 -2.44 -24.53
N GLY A 211 -14.64 -3.17 -24.42
CA GLY A 211 -15.66 -3.22 -25.43
C GLY A 211 -15.33 -4.07 -26.66
N GLN A 212 -14.17 -4.71 -26.69
CA GLN A 212 -13.72 -5.52 -27.83
C GLN A 212 -13.95 -7.01 -27.61
N ALA A 213 -13.58 -7.50 -26.42
CA ALA A 213 -13.66 -8.91 -26.10
C ALA A 213 -14.06 -9.12 -24.62
N PRO A 214 -14.67 -10.27 -24.29
CA PRO A 214 -14.89 -10.67 -22.91
C PRO A 214 -13.56 -10.78 -22.14
N VAL A 215 -13.57 -10.44 -20.84
CA VAL A 215 -12.39 -10.56 -19.98
C VAL A 215 -11.96 -12.03 -19.83
N THR A 216 -10.67 -12.27 -19.99
CA THR A 216 -10.09 -13.59 -19.69
C THR A 216 -9.85 -13.76 -18.19
N GLY A 217 -9.84 -15.01 -17.72
CA GLY A 217 -9.55 -15.31 -16.31
C GLY A 217 -8.19 -14.74 -15.87
N LYS A 218 -7.18 -14.83 -16.73
CA LYS A 218 -5.86 -14.25 -16.47
C LYS A 218 -5.91 -12.72 -16.34
N ALA A 219 -6.59 -12.01 -17.23
CA ALA A 219 -6.75 -10.57 -17.15
C ALA A 219 -7.51 -10.16 -15.88
N TRP A 220 -8.58 -10.89 -15.54
CA TRP A 220 -9.34 -10.69 -14.31
C TRP A 220 -8.46 -10.80 -13.06
N ASP A 221 -7.61 -11.83 -12.98
CA ASP A 221 -6.77 -12.05 -11.80
C ASP A 221 -5.69 -10.97 -11.62
N THR A 222 -5.40 -10.16 -12.67
CA THR A 222 -4.49 -9.01 -12.57
C THR A 222 -5.16 -7.73 -12.05
N LEU A 223 -6.51 -7.70 -11.93
CA LEU A 223 -7.26 -6.50 -11.50
C LEU A 223 -7.23 -6.27 -9.99
N ARG A 224 -6.67 -7.16 -9.22
CA ARG A 224 -6.53 -7.00 -7.77
C ARG A 224 -5.08 -7.16 -7.33
N HIS A 225 -4.76 -6.62 -6.15
CA HIS A 225 -3.44 -6.79 -5.56
C HIS A 225 -3.14 -8.27 -5.29
N LYS A 226 -1.89 -8.65 -5.44
CA LYS A 226 -1.39 -9.97 -5.04
C LYS A 226 -1.42 -10.08 -3.52
N TRP A 227 -1.65 -11.29 -3.03
CA TRP A 227 -1.56 -11.58 -1.61
C TRP A 227 -0.98 -12.97 -1.37
N ARG A 228 0.20 -13.03 -0.74
CA ARG A 228 0.81 -14.30 -0.31
C ARG A 228 0.67 -14.40 1.20
N HIS A 229 -0.23 -15.29 1.61
CA HIS A 229 -0.42 -15.58 3.03
C HIS A 229 0.76 -16.37 3.59
N VAL A 230 1.29 -15.93 4.75
CA VAL A 230 2.26 -16.68 5.52
C VAL A 230 1.57 -17.17 6.79
N HIS A 231 1.47 -18.50 6.95
CA HIS A 231 0.83 -19.09 8.12
C HIS A 231 1.51 -18.63 9.41
N GLY A 232 0.71 -18.23 10.41
CA GLY A 232 1.20 -17.72 11.69
C GLY A 232 1.52 -16.23 11.73
N LEU A 233 1.56 -15.52 10.59
CA LEU A 233 1.62 -14.07 10.59
C LEU A 233 0.22 -13.48 10.77
N THR A 234 0.10 -12.61 11.76
CA THR A 234 -1.12 -11.83 12.04
C THR A 234 -0.87 -10.34 11.78
N ASN A 235 -1.87 -9.51 12.02
CA ASN A 235 -1.73 -8.06 11.94
C ASN A 235 -1.12 -7.41 13.20
N VAL A 236 -0.61 -8.21 14.14
CA VAL A 236 0.18 -7.71 15.26
C VAL A 236 1.62 -8.18 15.09
N TRP A 237 2.51 -7.23 14.81
CA TRP A 237 3.94 -7.51 14.62
C TRP A 237 4.73 -7.08 15.84
N ARG A 238 5.20 -8.06 16.59
CA ARG A 238 6.00 -7.81 17.80
C ARG A 238 7.48 -7.78 17.44
N LEU A 239 8.11 -6.64 17.66
CA LEU A 239 9.55 -6.44 17.53
C LEU A 239 9.95 -5.21 18.35
N ALA A 240 10.99 -5.32 19.16
CA ALA A 240 11.57 -4.18 19.82
C ALA A 240 12.08 -3.13 18.80
N PRO A 241 12.16 -1.84 19.17
CA PRO A 241 12.79 -0.83 18.31
C PRO A 241 14.19 -1.27 17.91
N LEU A 242 14.59 -0.88 16.69
CA LEU A 242 15.88 -1.28 16.12
C LEU A 242 17.05 -1.00 17.06
N HIS A 243 17.92 -1.97 17.18
CA HIS A 243 19.18 -1.92 17.92
C HIS A 243 20.25 -2.73 17.18
N GLY A 244 21.49 -2.71 17.68
CA GLY A 244 22.58 -3.50 17.09
C GLY A 244 22.99 -3.00 15.69
N ALA A 245 23.39 -3.94 14.81
CA ALA A 245 23.98 -3.64 13.51
C ALA A 245 23.00 -3.04 12.50
N GLU A 246 21.72 -3.42 12.54
CA GLU A 246 20.71 -2.89 11.62
C GLU A 246 20.43 -1.39 11.86
N ARG A 247 20.60 -0.93 13.12
CA ARG A 247 20.39 0.47 13.44
C ARG A 247 21.56 1.31 13.00
N ILE A 248 21.35 2.16 11.98
CA ILE A 248 22.39 3.05 11.49
C ILE A 248 22.72 4.10 12.54
N LYS A 249 24.00 4.19 12.90
CA LYS A 249 24.53 5.16 13.86
C LYS A 249 24.98 6.43 13.13
N GLY A 250 24.88 7.56 13.79
CA GLY A 250 25.30 8.85 13.22
C GLY A 250 24.87 10.01 14.09
N THR A 251 25.16 11.22 13.63
CA THR A 251 24.70 12.46 14.27
C THR A 251 23.26 12.70 13.90
N MET A 252 22.35 12.64 14.87
CA MET A 252 20.94 12.93 14.62
C MET A 252 20.73 14.43 14.49
N LYS A 253 20.18 14.88 13.35
CA LYS A 253 19.72 16.24 13.17
C LYS A 253 18.28 16.38 13.68
N ARG A 254 18.05 17.35 14.56
CA ARG A 254 16.72 17.81 14.96
C ARG A 254 16.59 19.29 14.67
N ALA A 255 15.50 19.67 14.00
CA ALA A 255 15.20 21.07 13.66
C ALA A 255 14.72 21.93 14.87
N ALA A 256 14.61 21.38 16.07
CA ALA A 256 14.11 22.11 17.25
C ALA A 256 15.12 22.15 18.42
N PRO A 257 15.12 23.23 19.23
CA PRO A 257 16.15 23.55 20.20
C PRO A 257 16.00 22.76 21.52
N ARG A 258 15.94 21.46 21.47
CA ARG A 258 16.24 20.66 22.67
C ARG A 258 17.72 20.33 22.61
N VAL A 259 18.45 20.80 23.61
CA VAL A 259 19.85 20.51 23.81
C VAL A 259 20.06 19.00 23.76
N TYR A 260 20.43 18.51 22.58
CA TYR A 260 20.85 17.13 22.40
C TYR A 260 22.36 17.09 22.42
N ARG A 261 22.92 16.28 23.31
CA ARG A 261 24.38 16.04 23.30
C ARG A 261 24.66 15.07 22.15
N PRO A 262 25.46 15.46 21.15
CA PRO A 262 25.88 14.53 20.13
C PRO A 262 26.71 13.43 20.79
N SER A 263 26.21 12.20 20.69
CA SER A 263 27.03 11.03 21.02
C SER A 263 27.23 10.20 19.76
N SER A 264 28.44 9.70 19.55
CA SER A 264 28.77 8.77 18.46
C SER A 264 27.96 7.47 18.48
N LEU A 265 27.09 7.31 19.48
CA LEU A 265 26.21 6.15 19.70
C LEU A 265 24.75 6.45 19.37
N SER A 266 24.41 7.67 18.96
CA SER A 266 23.04 8.02 18.59
C SER A 266 22.66 7.43 17.24
N ALA A 267 21.36 7.17 17.04
CA ALA A 267 20.84 6.75 15.76
C ALA A 267 20.91 7.91 14.75
N ALA A 268 21.27 7.62 13.51
CA ALA A 268 21.22 8.60 12.42
C ALA A 268 19.79 9.09 12.19
N HIS A 269 18.82 8.16 12.18
CA HIS A 269 17.39 8.44 12.07
C HIS A 269 16.60 7.75 13.19
N LEU A 270 15.72 8.46 13.89
CA LEU A 270 14.98 7.91 15.04
C LEU A 270 13.96 6.83 14.64
N ASN A 271 13.30 7.02 13.52
CA ASN A 271 12.17 6.22 13.07
C ASN A 271 12.54 5.23 11.95
N GLN A 272 13.81 4.84 11.85
CA GLN A 272 14.22 3.80 10.89
C GLN A 272 13.36 2.55 11.07
N LYS A 273 12.72 2.11 9.99
CA LYS A 273 11.87 0.91 10.00
C LYS A 273 12.70 -0.36 9.89
N PRO A 274 12.29 -1.44 10.58
CA PRO A 274 12.96 -2.74 10.51
C PRO A 274 12.86 -3.35 9.09
N LEU A 275 13.97 -3.83 8.54
CA LEU A 275 14.00 -4.54 7.25
C LEU A 275 13.08 -5.75 7.26
N GLN A 276 12.99 -6.47 8.38
CA GLN A 276 12.08 -7.60 8.53
C GLN A 276 10.61 -7.23 8.20
N PHE A 277 10.16 -6.03 8.56
CA PHE A 277 8.79 -5.59 8.25
C PHE A 277 8.65 -5.23 6.79
N MET A 278 9.67 -4.60 6.20
CA MET A 278 9.66 -4.27 4.78
C MET A 278 9.63 -5.55 3.93
N HIS A 279 10.42 -6.56 4.28
CA HIS A 279 10.37 -7.87 3.62
C HIS A 279 9.00 -8.56 3.77
N ARG A 280 8.34 -8.48 4.95
CA ARG A 280 6.99 -9.02 5.12
C ARG A 280 5.99 -8.36 4.17
N ILE A 281 6.03 -7.03 4.08
CA ILE A 281 5.18 -6.26 3.16
C ILE A 281 5.44 -6.68 1.72
N LEU A 282 6.68 -6.57 1.28
CA LEU A 282 7.05 -6.81 -0.12
C LEU A 282 6.75 -8.25 -0.56
N ASN A 283 7.08 -9.24 0.27
CA ASN A 283 6.80 -10.62 -0.06
C ASN A 283 5.31 -10.97 -0.09
N ALA A 284 4.47 -10.22 0.64
CA ALA A 284 3.03 -10.42 0.63
C ALA A 284 2.38 -9.92 -0.67
N VAL A 285 2.84 -8.80 -1.23
CA VAL A 285 2.08 -8.09 -2.29
C VAL A 285 2.84 -7.87 -3.60
N THR A 286 4.14 -8.20 -3.68
CA THR A 286 4.96 -7.97 -4.87
C THR A 286 5.70 -9.20 -5.35
N ASP A 287 6.07 -9.24 -6.66
CA ASP A 287 6.96 -10.21 -7.29
C ASP A 287 8.33 -9.60 -7.60
N PRO A 288 9.38 -10.40 -7.83
CA PRO A 288 10.62 -9.90 -8.42
C PRO A 288 10.36 -9.11 -9.70
N GLY A 289 11.02 -7.96 -9.84
CA GLY A 289 10.82 -7.01 -10.95
C GLY A 289 9.69 -6.00 -10.75
N ASP A 290 8.80 -6.18 -9.77
CA ASP A 290 7.74 -5.21 -9.48
C ASP A 290 8.31 -3.89 -8.94
N VAL A 291 7.67 -2.77 -9.32
CA VAL A 291 8.04 -1.43 -8.90
C VAL A 291 7.49 -1.12 -7.50
N VAL A 292 8.36 -0.61 -6.64
CA VAL A 292 8.02 -0.20 -5.25
C VAL A 292 8.36 1.27 -5.06
N TRP A 293 7.40 2.06 -4.60
CA TRP A 293 7.62 3.45 -4.24
C TRP A 293 7.84 3.62 -2.74
N GLU A 294 8.91 4.33 -2.36
CA GLU A 294 9.20 4.79 -1.00
C GLU A 294 9.38 6.31 -1.04
N PRO A 295 8.27 7.08 -1.06
CA PRO A 295 8.32 8.53 -1.29
C PRO A 295 8.99 9.34 -0.17
N PHE A 296 9.14 8.75 1.00
CA PHE A 296 9.75 9.36 2.18
C PHE A 296 10.82 8.40 2.72
N GLY A 297 11.94 8.37 2.01
CA GLY A 297 12.94 7.31 2.15
C GLY A 297 13.60 7.26 3.52
N GLY A 298 13.86 8.39 4.16
CA GLY A 298 14.71 8.43 5.34
C GLY A 298 16.03 7.70 5.07
N LEU A 299 16.21 6.55 5.69
CA LEU A 299 17.36 5.68 5.42
C LEU A 299 17.05 4.55 4.40
N ALA A 300 15.99 4.68 3.60
CA ALA A 300 15.58 3.80 2.51
C ALA A 300 15.39 2.32 2.91
N SER A 301 14.76 2.06 4.05
CA SER A 301 14.60 0.68 4.53
C SER A 301 13.72 -0.18 3.63
N ALA A 302 12.64 0.38 3.05
CA ALA A 302 11.80 -0.37 2.13
C ALA A 302 12.51 -0.61 0.78
N SER A 303 13.29 0.35 0.31
CA SER A 303 14.06 0.23 -0.93
C SER A 303 15.21 -0.76 -0.80
N VAL A 304 15.91 -0.79 0.33
CA VAL A 304 16.92 -1.82 0.63
C VAL A 304 16.28 -3.21 0.56
N ALA A 305 15.19 -3.43 1.31
CA ALA A 305 14.49 -4.71 1.27
C ALA A 305 13.94 -5.05 -0.13
N ALA A 306 13.56 -4.05 -0.92
CA ALA A 306 13.12 -4.24 -2.30
C ALA A 306 14.26 -4.76 -3.19
N ILE A 307 15.46 -4.16 -3.11
CA ILE A 307 16.65 -4.62 -3.83
C ILE A 307 16.99 -6.06 -3.44
N GLU A 308 17.12 -6.34 -2.14
CA GLU A 308 17.43 -7.67 -1.61
C GLU A 308 16.43 -8.75 -2.08
N ALA A 309 15.20 -8.34 -2.36
CA ALA A 309 14.14 -9.22 -2.84
C ALA A 309 13.95 -9.18 -4.37
N GLY A 310 14.82 -8.50 -5.11
CA GLY A 310 14.79 -8.42 -6.58
C GLY A 310 13.69 -7.54 -7.17
N ARG A 311 13.17 -6.56 -6.40
CA ARG A 311 12.18 -5.55 -6.84
C ARG A 311 12.91 -4.29 -7.31
N PHE A 312 12.18 -3.41 -8.00
CA PHE A 312 12.70 -2.14 -8.50
C PHE A 312 12.19 -0.98 -7.64
N PRO A 313 12.99 -0.47 -6.67
CA PRO A 313 12.55 0.65 -5.85
C PRO A 313 12.76 2.00 -6.53
N CYS A 314 11.78 2.91 -6.31
CA CYS A 314 11.86 4.32 -6.56
C CYS A 314 11.71 5.03 -5.21
N VAL A 315 12.74 5.74 -4.78
CA VAL A 315 12.80 6.37 -3.46
C VAL A 315 13.12 7.85 -3.57
N ALA A 316 12.51 8.67 -2.70
CA ALA A 316 12.84 10.07 -2.54
C ALA A 316 13.18 10.38 -1.08
N GLU A 317 14.16 11.26 -0.87
CA GLU A 317 14.52 11.77 0.45
C GLU A 317 14.86 13.26 0.35
N LEU A 318 14.17 14.05 1.19
CA LEU A 318 14.29 15.49 1.21
C LEU A 318 15.56 15.98 1.94
N ASP A 319 15.93 15.28 3.02
CA ASP A 319 17.14 15.62 3.79
C ASP A 319 18.38 15.06 3.08
N HIS A 320 19.31 15.96 2.73
CA HIS A 320 20.50 15.60 1.97
C HIS A 320 21.38 14.57 2.69
N ASP A 321 21.54 14.67 4.00
CA ASP A 321 22.40 13.73 4.75
C ASP A 321 21.76 12.35 4.84
N PHE A 322 20.43 12.28 4.98
CA PHE A 322 19.72 11.00 4.92
C PHE A 322 19.77 10.40 3.51
N ALA A 323 19.65 11.22 2.47
CA ALA A 323 19.77 10.77 1.09
C ALA A 323 21.15 10.19 0.79
N GLU A 324 22.25 10.75 1.34
CA GLU A 324 23.59 10.18 1.22
C GLU A 324 23.69 8.81 1.92
N ILE A 325 23.18 8.68 3.13
CA ILE A 325 23.15 7.40 3.83
C ILE A 325 22.28 6.38 3.07
N ALA A 326 21.13 6.80 2.55
CA ALA A 326 20.27 5.97 1.74
C ALA A 326 21.00 5.48 0.47
N ALA A 327 21.71 6.36 -0.24
CA ALA A 327 22.47 6.00 -1.42
C ALA A 327 23.53 4.92 -1.13
N GLN A 328 24.25 5.07 -0.03
CA GLN A 328 25.25 4.06 0.38
C GLN A 328 24.58 2.72 0.69
N ARG A 329 23.48 2.72 1.46
CA ARG A 329 22.74 1.49 1.80
C ARG A 329 22.18 0.75 0.57
N LEU A 330 21.69 1.51 -0.41
CA LEU A 330 21.19 0.94 -1.66
C LEU A 330 22.31 0.33 -2.50
N ALA A 331 23.49 0.99 -2.53
CA ALA A 331 24.67 0.45 -3.20
C ALA A 331 25.18 -0.82 -2.51
N ASP A 332 25.22 -0.84 -1.17
CA ASP A 332 25.62 -2.02 -0.39
C ASP A 332 24.65 -3.20 -0.62
N ALA A 333 23.33 -2.95 -0.68
CA ALA A 333 22.32 -3.97 -0.96
C ALA A 333 22.43 -4.57 -2.36
N LEU A 334 22.98 -3.84 -3.34
CA LEU A 334 23.25 -4.36 -4.69
C LEU A 334 24.53 -5.20 -4.75
N ALA A 335 25.48 -4.96 -3.84
CA ALA A 335 26.76 -5.64 -3.83
C ALA A 335 26.72 -6.98 -3.07
N GLY A 336 25.74 -7.18 -2.20
CA GLY A 336 25.56 -8.39 -1.37
C GLY A 336 24.67 -9.39 -2.02
#